data_965fc98a5a2cc7b391415ae09c59bdd8
#
_entry.id   965fc98a5a2cc7b391415ae09c59bdd8
#
_cell.length_a   1.000
_cell.length_b   1.000
_cell.length_c   1.000
_cell.angle_alpha   90.00
_cell.angle_beta   90.00
_cell.angle_gamma   90.00
#
_symmetry.space_group_name_H-M   'P 1'
#
loop_
_entity.id
_entity.type
_entity.pdbx_description
1 polymer ?
#
loop_
_entity_poly.entity_id
_entity_poly.type
_entity_poly.pdbx_seq_one_letter_code
_entity_poly.pdbx_strand_id
1 'polypeptide(L)' 'MAILYTSEIRDMTPAEREAELEELRTELLNSKAVKAAGGAPDNPGRISELRKTIARIKTVQREEGDLADDE' A
#
# COMPACT_ATOMS: atom_id res chain seq x y z
N MET A 1 -10.83 -8.72 4.49
CA MET A 1 -11.25 -7.91 3.33
C MET A 1 -10.09 -7.06 2.84
N ALA A 2 -9.86 -7.06 1.54
CA ALA A 2 -8.74 -6.30 0.99
C ALA A 2 -9.12 -4.84 0.81
N ILE A 3 -8.14 -3.94 0.98
CA ILE A 3 -8.35 -2.52 0.72
C ILE A 3 -8.52 -2.30 -0.77
N LEU A 4 -7.66 -2.92 -1.56
CA LEU A 4 -7.74 -2.88 -3.02
C LEU A 4 -7.46 -4.27 -3.56
N TYR A 5 -8.18 -4.66 -4.58
CA TYR A 5 -7.92 -5.91 -5.25
C TYR A 5 -6.97 -5.70 -6.43
N THR A 6 -6.26 -6.75 -6.80
CA THR A 6 -5.29 -6.67 -7.88
C THR A 6 -5.91 -6.16 -9.18
N SER A 7 -7.13 -6.59 -9.47
CA SER A 7 -7.81 -6.15 -10.70
C SER A 7 -8.06 -4.65 -10.68
N GLU A 8 -8.41 -4.09 -9.52
CA GLU A 8 -8.62 -2.66 -9.39
C GLU A 8 -7.32 -1.90 -9.61
N ILE A 9 -6.23 -2.44 -9.06
CA ILE A 9 -4.93 -1.80 -9.20
C ILE A 9 -4.48 -1.81 -10.66
N ARG A 10 -4.75 -2.89 -11.37
CA ARG A 10 -4.37 -2.99 -12.78
C ARG A 10 -5.13 -2.01 -13.64
N ASP A 11 -6.34 -1.64 -13.24
CA ASP A 11 -7.14 -0.68 -13.99
C ASP A 11 -6.70 0.76 -13.77
N MET A 12 -5.85 1.00 -12.79
CA MET A 12 -5.36 2.34 -12.51
C MET A 12 -4.27 2.75 -13.46
N THR A 13 -4.14 4.07 -13.65
CA THR A 13 -2.98 4.60 -14.37
C THR A 13 -1.76 4.52 -13.48
N PRO A 14 -0.54 4.60 -14.04
CA PRO A 14 0.67 4.60 -13.21
C PRO A 14 0.66 5.71 -12.17
N ALA A 15 0.15 6.89 -12.53
CA ALA A 15 0.09 8.01 -11.59
C ALA A 15 -0.85 7.69 -10.44
N GLU A 16 -1.98 7.05 -10.72
CA GLU A 16 -2.94 6.66 -9.69
C GLU A 16 -2.34 5.62 -8.75
N ARG A 17 -1.61 4.65 -9.31
CA ARG A 17 -0.96 3.64 -8.50
C ARG A 17 0.03 4.26 -7.53
N GLU A 18 0.80 5.21 -8.03
CA GLU A 18 1.80 5.87 -7.19
C GLU A 18 1.14 6.67 -6.07
N ALA A 19 0.07 7.38 -6.40
CA ALA A 19 -0.65 8.17 -5.40
C ALA A 19 -1.24 7.27 -4.30
N GLU A 20 -1.84 6.14 -4.70
CA GLU A 20 -2.39 5.20 -3.74
C GLU A 20 -1.29 4.62 -2.86
N LEU A 21 -0.16 4.28 -3.47
CA LEU A 21 0.95 3.72 -2.72
C LEU A 21 1.43 4.68 -1.65
N GLU A 22 1.53 5.96 -2.00
CA GLU A 22 1.97 6.97 -1.03
C GLU A 22 0.99 7.11 0.11
N GLU A 23 -0.30 7.13 -0.19
CA GLU A 23 -1.32 7.21 0.85
C GLU A 23 -1.25 6.04 1.81
N LEU A 24 -1.11 4.85 1.25
CA LEU A 24 -1.07 3.64 2.08
C LEU A 24 0.20 3.59 2.93
N ARG A 25 1.31 4.03 2.37
CA ARG A 25 2.55 4.10 3.12
C ARG A 25 2.44 5.10 4.27
N THR A 26 1.80 6.23 4.02
CA THR A 26 1.61 7.24 5.04
C THR A 26 0.75 6.69 6.18
N GLU A 27 -0.33 6.00 5.83
CA GLU A 27 -1.19 5.42 6.85
C GLU A 27 -0.44 4.38 7.67
N LEU A 28 0.36 3.55 7.01
CA LEU A 28 1.14 2.54 7.72
C LEU A 28 2.15 3.18 8.65
N LEU A 29 2.81 4.23 8.18
CA LEU A 29 3.79 4.95 9.00
C LEU A 29 3.13 5.56 10.23
N ASN A 30 1.95 6.16 10.05
CA ASN A 30 1.22 6.73 11.17
C ASN A 30 0.83 5.67 12.20
N SER A 31 0.43 4.49 11.73
CA SER A 31 0.10 3.39 12.63
C SER A 31 1.32 2.95 13.44
N LYS A 32 2.48 2.90 12.79
CA LYS A 32 3.71 2.54 13.49
C LYS A 32 4.10 3.61 14.51
N ALA A 33 3.88 4.88 14.19
CA ALA A 33 4.20 5.97 15.10
C ALA A 33 3.31 5.91 16.34
N VAL A 34 2.03 5.60 16.17
CA VAL A 34 1.12 5.46 17.30
C VAL A 34 1.59 4.34 18.21
N LYS A 35 1.99 3.20 17.63
CA LYS A 35 2.47 2.08 18.42
C LYS A 35 3.75 2.44 19.16
N ALA A 36 4.65 3.14 18.51
CA ALA A 36 5.93 3.54 19.12
C ALA A 36 5.71 4.50 20.27
N ALA A 37 4.64 5.30 20.21
CA ALA A 37 4.32 6.25 21.27
C ALA A 37 3.57 5.58 22.43
N GLY A 38 3.42 4.27 22.40
CA GLY A 38 2.77 3.54 23.49
C GLY A 38 1.30 3.30 23.29
N GLY A 39 0.74 3.76 22.18
CA GLY A 39 -0.66 3.51 21.88
C GLY A 39 -0.83 2.21 21.12
N ALA A 40 -2.07 1.75 21.04
CA ALA A 40 -2.41 0.57 20.25
C ALA A 40 -3.07 1.02 18.95
N PRO A 41 -2.78 0.36 17.83
CA PRO A 41 -3.49 0.66 16.59
C PRO A 41 -4.98 0.39 16.79
N ASP A 42 -5.80 1.22 16.15
CA ASP A 42 -7.24 1.04 16.25
C ASP A 42 -7.68 -0.27 15.64
N ASN A 43 -6.99 -0.72 14.58
CA ASN A 43 -7.41 -1.90 13.86
C ASN A 43 -6.19 -2.66 13.35
N PRO A 44 -5.74 -3.68 14.09
CA PRO A 44 -4.58 -4.46 13.65
C PRO A 44 -4.77 -5.14 12.31
N GLY A 45 -6.01 -5.54 11.99
CA GLY A 45 -6.32 -6.12 10.69
C GLY A 45 -6.06 -5.14 9.56
N ARG A 46 -6.29 -3.87 9.80
CA ARG A 46 -6.04 -2.82 8.83
C ARG A 46 -4.57 -2.74 8.48
N ILE A 47 -3.69 -2.85 9.48
CA ILE A 47 -2.25 -2.80 9.24
C ILE A 47 -1.81 -3.95 8.35
N SER A 48 -2.35 -5.15 8.61
CA SER A 48 -2.04 -6.30 7.77
C SER A 48 -2.50 -6.07 6.33
N GLU A 49 -3.71 -5.52 6.16
CA GLU A 49 -4.22 -5.24 4.82
C GLU A 49 -3.44 -4.14 4.12
N LEU A 50 -2.98 -3.15 4.86
CA LEU A 50 -2.13 -2.10 4.28
C LEU A 50 -0.87 -2.70 3.68
N ARG A 51 -0.20 -3.57 4.43
CA ARG A 51 1.02 -4.21 3.94
C ARG A 51 0.75 -5.05 2.70
N LYS A 52 -0.32 -5.82 2.72
CA LYS A 52 -0.67 -6.67 1.59
C LYS A 52 -1.00 -5.84 0.37
N THR A 53 -1.75 -4.76 0.55
CA THR A 53 -2.15 -3.92 -0.56
C THR A 53 -0.94 -3.19 -1.16
N ILE A 54 -0.04 -2.71 -0.31
CA ILE A 54 1.20 -2.09 -0.79
C ILE A 54 1.98 -3.08 -1.64
N ALA A 55 2.07 -4.34 -1.19
CA ALA A 55 2.77 -5.36 -1.95
C ALA A 55 2.10 -5.63 -3.29
N ARG A 56 0.76 -5.63 -3.31
CA ARG A 56 0.02 -5.83 -4.55
C ARG A 56 0.28 -4.70 -5.54
N ILE A 57 0.28 -3.46 -5.07
CA ILE A 57 0.54 -2.31 -5.94
C ILE A 57 1.93 -2.41 -6.53
N LYS A 58 2.92 -2.73 -5.70
CA LYS A 58 4.29 -2.86 -6.19
C LYS A 58 4.42 -3.97 -7.21
N THR A 59 3.71 -5.08 -6.99
CA THR A 59 3.74 -6.19 -7.93
C THR A 59 3.17 -5.77 -9.28
N VAL A 60 2.04 -5.07 -9.26
CA VAL A 60 1.43 -4.61 -10.51
C VAL A 60 2.33 -3.57 -11.20
N GLN A 61 2.93 -2.66 -10.43
CA GLN A 61 3.85 -1.69 -11.00
C GLN A 61 5.00 -2.37 -11.73
N ARG A 62 5.52 -3.44 -11.13
CA ARG A 62 6.60 -4.19 -11.75
C ARG A 62 6.11 -4.89 -13.02
N GLU A 63 4.93 -5.50 -12.97
CA GLU A 63 4.37 -6.18 -14.13
C GLU A 63 4.10 -5.24 -15.27
N GLU A 64 3.61 -4.04 -14.95
CA GLU A 64 3.24 -3.06 -15.97
C GLU A 64 4.41 -2.20 -16.42
N GLY A 65 5.56 -2.34 -15.79
CA GLY A 65 6.72 -1.57 -16.15
C GLY A 65 6.71 -0.14 -15.64
N ASP A 66 5.89 0.12 -14.61
CA ASP A 66 5.82 1.46 -14.02
C ASP A 66 7.10 1.85 -13.32
N LEU A 67 7.81 0.85 -12.79
CA LEU A 67 9.06 1.09 -12.08
C LEU A 67 10.20 1.07 -13.08
N ALA A 68 10.95 2.13 -13.10
CA ALA A 68 12.10 2.17 -13.98
C ALA A 68 13.15 1.27 -13.43
N ASP A 69 13.54 0.43 -14.05
CA ASP A 69 14.59 -0.36 -13.74
C ASP A 69 14.65 -0.91 -12.47
N ASP A 70 14.21 -1.19 -12.00
CA ASP A 70 14.27 -1.87 -11.00
C ASP A 70 15.21 -2.80 -10.86
N GLU A 71 15.73 -2.92 -11.10
CA GLU A 71 16.58 -3.72 -10.98
C GLU A 71 17.18 -3.91 -11.00
#